data_77423ca99722da33dd8016632a143018
#
_entry.id   77423ca99722da33dd8016632a143018
#
_cell.length_a   1.000
_cell.length_b   1.000
_cell.length_c   1.000
_cell.angle_alpha   90.00
_cell.angle_beta   90.00
_cell.angle_gamma   90.00
#
_symmetry.space_group_name_H-M   'P 1'
#
loop_
_entity.id
_entity.type
_entity.pdbx_description
1 polymer ?
#
loop_
_entity_poly.entity_id
_entity_poly.type
_entity_poly.pdbx_seq_one_letter_code
_entity_poly.pdbx_strand_id
1 'polypeptide(L)'
;SDVWIKPQEEGKSEDELYDIAVEEVTAHYESQGEKVYFIPLGGSNEIGALGYYECAVETADQIREAGISDCRMVTAVGSMGTYMGLFSAIVNEDLPMNLTGICISPKQDAPGMALDYYNRMSGLFGLKYEASLSNFAPSQESFGLITDYDRGAYNNPCKEVRDAMYYMAEKEAVILDPCYTGKAFAGLLEMVREGRIKQGEKVVFLHTGGAPGINTPHHRVEIEKEREKYIHTL
;
A
#
# COMPACT_ATOMS: atom_id res chain seq x y z
N SER A 1 7.37 18.95 -19.81
CA SER A 1 7.01 18.58 -18.41
C SER A 1 7.85 19.42 -17.49
N ASP A 2 7.22 20.09 -16.56
CA ASP A 2 7.88 20.94 -15.58
C ASP A 2 8.01 20.23 -14.24
N VAL A 3 9.04 20.56 -13.49
CA VAL A 3 9.24 20.09 -12.12
C VAL A 3 9.25 21.32 -11.21
N TRP A 4 8.34 21.32 -10.25
CA TRP A 4 8.22 22.38 -9.27
C TRP A 4 8.80 21.93 -7.94
N ILE A 5 9.67 22.73 -7.34
CA ILE A 5 10.29 22.43 -6.05
C ILE A 5 9.87 23.52 -5.07
N LYS A 6 9.16 23.14 -4.01
CA LYS A 6 8.85 24.02 -2.89
C LYS A 6 9.97 23.89 -1.85
N PRO A 7 10.74 24.94 -1.57
CA PRO A 7 11.76 24.91 -0.53
C PRO A 7 11.16 24.71 0.86
N GLN A 8 11.94 24.11 1.76
CA GLN A 8 11.55 24.04 3.17
C GLN A 8 11.46 25.45 3.75
N GLU A 9 10.41 25.71 4.51
CA GLU A 9 10.17 26.98 5.21
C GLU A 9 10.13 26.75 6.73
N GLU A 10 10.79 27.61 7.48
CA GLU A 10 10.81 27.52 8.94
C GLU A 10 9.41 27.68 9.52
N GLY A 11 9.01 26.78 10.40
CA GLY A 11 7.71 26.79 11.08
C GLY A 11 6.56 26.16 10.27
N LYS A 12 6.80 25.64 9.07
CA LYS A 12 5.80 24.92 8.28
C LYS A 12 6.11 23.42 8.20
N SER A 13 5.07 22.60 8.27
CA SER A 13 5.15 21.17 8.03
C SER A 13 5.29 20.86 6.52
N GLU A 14 5.73 19.64 6.19
CA GLU A 14 5.78 19.16 4.81
C GLU A 14 4.39 19.15 4.15
N ASP A 15 3.34 18.77 4.89
CA ASP A 15 1.97 18.75 4.40
C ASP A 15 1.46 20.16 4.07
N GLU A 16 1.71 21.15 4.95
CA GLU A 16 1.37 22.54 4.68
C GLU A 16 2.08 23.10 3.45
N LEU A 17 3.38 22.78 3.28
CA LEU A 17 4.15 23.20 2.11
C LEU A 17 3.67 22.52 0.83
N TYR A 18 3.23 21.26 0.92
CA TYR A 18 2.65 20.54 -0.19
C TYR A 18 1.34 21.20 -0.66
N ASP A 19 0.43 21.51 0.27
CA ASP A 19 -0.84 22.16 -0.07
C ASP A 19 -0.62 23.54 -0.71
N ILE A 20 0.29 24.35 -0.14
CA ILE A 20 0.69 25.64 -0.73
C ILE A 20 1.25 25.46 -2.15
N ALA A 21 2.12 24.46 -2.36
CA ALA A 21 2.70 24.21 -3.68
C ALA A 21 1.63 23.80 -4.70
N VAL A 22 0.65 23.00 -4.31
CA VAL A 22 -0.49 22.61 -5.16
C VAL A 22 -1.29 23.83 -5.58
N GLU A 23 -1.62 24.72 -4.65
CA GLU A 23 -2.36 25.96 -4.93
C GLU A 23 -1.58 26.89 -5.88
N GLU A 24 -0.29 27.12 -5.59
CA GLU A 24 0.56 28.00 -6.40
C GLU A 24 0.74 27.49 -7.84
N VAL A 25 0.98 26.18 -8.01
CA VAL A 25 1.16 25.56 -9.34
C VAL A 25 -0.16 25.52 -10.12
N THR A 26 -1.27 25.22 -9.44
CA THR A 26 -2.60 25.27 -10.05
C THR A 26 -2.91 26.67 -10.58
N ALA A 27 -2.76 27.69 -9.74
CA ALA A 27 -3.00 29.08 -10.12
C ALA A 27 -2.08 29.54 -11.26
N HIS A 28 -0.81 29.08 -11.30
CA HIS A 28 0.12 29.37 -12.37
C HIS A 28 -0.43 28.92 -13.74
N TYR A 29 -0.86 27.66 -13.87
CA TYR A 29 -1.37 27.15 -15.14
C TYR A 29 -2.76 27.71 -15.50
N GLU A 30 -3.65 27.89 -14.53
CA GLU A 30 -4.96 28.51 -14.75
C GLU A 30 -4.83 29.96 -15.25
N SER A 31 -3.85 30.73 -14.76
CA SER A 31 -3.58 32.09 -15.23
C SER A 31 -3.16 32.15 -16.72
N GLN A 32 -2.68 31.03 -17.27
CA GLN A 32 -2.33 30.87 -18.68
C GLN A 32 -3.51 30.34 -19.54
N GLY A 33 -4.68 30.13 -18.91
CA GLY A 33 -5.87 29.60 -19.59
C GLY A 33 -5.89 28.07 -19.70
N GLU A 34 -5.02 27.37 -19.00
CA GLU A 34 -4.97 25.91 -18.97
C GLU A 34 -6.04 25.35 -18.02
N LYS A 35 -6.57 24.17 -18.33
CA LYS A 35 -7.41 23.40 -17.41
C LYS A 35 -6.53 22.48 -16.58
N VAL A 36 -6.54 22.68 -15.27
CA VAL A 36 -5.74 21.88 -14.35
C VAL A 36 -6.59 20.72 -13.79
N TYR A 37 -6.03 19.51 -13.81
CA TYR A 37 -6.54 18.38 -13.07
C TYR A 37 -5.46 17.93 -12.08
N PHE A 38 -5.74 18.09 -10.79
CA PHE A 38 -4.84 17.70 -9.73
C PHE A 38 -4.97 16.20 -9.42
N ILE A 39 -3.86 15.47 -9.51
CA ILE A 39 -3.77 14.07 -9.09
C ILE A 39 -3.08 14.07 -7.72
N PRO A 40 -3.76 13.66 -6.63
CA PRO A 40 -3.18 13.67 -5.30
C PRO A 40 -2.01 12.67 -5.18
N LEU A 41 -1.20 12.85 -4.15
CA LEU A 41 -0.07 11.97 -3.87
C LEU A 41 -0.52 10.49 -3.81
N GLY A 42 0.19 9.64 -4.56
CA GLY A 42 -0.16 8.23 -4.72
C GLY A 42 -1.44 7.96 -5.52
N GLY A 43 -2.07 8.97 -6.14
CA GLY A 43 -3.38 8.83 -6.78
C GLY A 43 -4.49 8.41 -5.80
N SER A 44 -4.27 8.66 -4.50
CA SER A 44 -5.11 8.11 -3.43
C SER A 44 -6.29 9.03 -3.15
N ASN A 45 -7.31 8.91 -3.97
CA ASN A 45 -8.64 9.46 -3.76
C ASN A 45 -9.70 8.43 -4.18
N GLU A 46 -10.96 8.78 -4.05
CA GLU A 46 -12.10 7.91 -4.34
C GLU A 46 -12.07 7.39 -5.79
N ILE A 47 -11.67 8.24 -6.75
CA ILE A 47 -11.56 7.88 -8.16
C ILE A 47 -10.37 6.94 -8.39
N GLY A 48 -9.20 7.26 -7.81
CA GLY A 48 -8.00 6.43 -7.93
C GLY A 48 -8.18 5.03 -7.32
N ALA A 49 -9.00 4.91 -6.29
CA ALA A 49 -9.32 3.61 -5.67
C ALA A 49 -10.10 2.67 -6.61
N LEU A 50 -10.81 3.18 -7.61
CA LEU A 50 -11.56 2.34 -8.57
C LEU A 50 -10.67 1.38 -9.35
N GLY A 51 -9.42 1.74 -9.62
CA GLY A 51 -8.47 0.81 -10.25
C GLY A 51 -8.21 -0.44 -9.42
N TYR A 52 -8.23 -0.32 -8.09
CA TYR A 52 -8.10 -1.47 -7.19
C TYR A 52 -9.45 -2.15 -6.88
N TYR A 53 -10.57 -1.46 -7.07
CA TYR A 53 -11.88 -2.12 -7.12
C TYR A 53 -11.91 -3.15 -8.26
N GLU A 54 -11.53 -2.73 -9.46
CA GLU A 54 -11.43 -3.60 -10.63
C GLU A 54 -10.41 -4.72 -10.43
N CYS A 55 -9.26 -4.42 -9.84
CA CYS A 55 -8.24 -5.41 -9.50
C CYS A 55 -8.79 -6.54 -8.59
N ALA A 56 -9.65 -6.23 -7.63
CA ALA A 56 -10.26 -7.26 -6.80
C ALA A 56 -11.24 -8.14 -7.58
N VAL A 57 -12.04 -7.55 -8.47
CA VAL A 57 -12.97 -8.29 -9.37
C VAL A 57 -12.19 -9.22 -10.28
N GLU A 58 -11.15 -8.72 -10.96
CA GLU A 58 -10.26 -9.50 -11.80
C GLU A 58 -9.60 -10.65 -11.02
N THR A 59 -9.09 -10.38 -9.82
CA THR A 59 -8.48 -11.41 -8.97
C THR A 59 -9.51 -12.47 -8.58
N ALA A 60 -10.75 -12.11 -8.29
CA ALA A 60 -11.81 -13.07 -7.98
C ALA A 60 -12.08 -14.04 -9.14
N ASP A 61 -12.03 -13.56 -10.38
CA ASP A 61 -12.15 -14.40 -11.57
C ASP A 61 -10.95 -15.35 -11.70
N GLN A 62 -9.73 -14.85 -11.53
CA GLN A 62 -8.50 -15.65 -11.58
C GLN A 62 -8.46 -16.75 -10.52
N ILE A 63 -8.84 -16.46 -9.26
CA ILE A 63 -8.86 -17.48 -8.21
C ILE A 63 -9.94 -18.53 -8.47
N ARG A 64 -11.08 -18.15 -9.03
CA ARG A 64 -12.16 -19.07 -9.43
C ARG A 64 -11.68 -20.00 -10.57
N GLU A 65 -11.02 -19.47 -11.58
CA GLU A 65 -10.41 -20.26 -12.67
C GLU A 65 -9.34 -21.23 -12.15
N ALA A 66 -8.58 -20.84 -11.12
CA ALA A 66 -7.61 -21.70 -10.44
C ALA A 66 -8.24 -22.75 -9.51
N GLY A 67 -9.58 -22.81 -9.39
CA GLY A 67 -10.31 -23.74 -8.51
C GLY A 67 -10.14 -23.44 -7.02
N ILE A 68 -9.83 -22.21 -6.66
CA ILE A 68 -9.71 -21.74 -5.27
C ILE A 68 -11.06 -21.19 -4.82
N SER A 69 -11.61 -21.75 -3.74
CA SER A 69 -12.93 -21.35 -3.23
C SER A 69 -12.89 -20.06 -2.42
N ASP A 70 -11.80 -19.83 -1.68
CA ASP A 70 -11.57 -18.65 -0.84
C ASP A 70 -10.08 -18.44 -0.64
N CYS A 71 -9.69 -17.21 -0.40
CA CYS A 71 -8.30 -16.88 -0.09
C CYS A 71 -8.19 -15.63 0.80
N ARG A 72 -7.02 -15.45 1.40
CA ARG A 72 -6.62 -14.20 2.03
C ARG A 72 -5.81 -13.36 1.04
N MET A 73 -6.30 -12.20 0.70
CA MET A 73 -5.54 -11.21 -0.04
C MET A 73 -4.76 -10.33 0.94
N VAL A 74 -3.46 -10.18 0.71
CA VAL A 74 -2.56 -9.35 1.54
C VAL A 74 -1.98 -8.23 0.69
N THR A 75 -2.08 -6.99 1.17
CA THR A 75 -1.55 -5.80 0.49
C THR A 75 -0.84 -4.85 1.43
N ALA A 76 0.09 -4.06 0.88
CA ALA A 76 0.70 -2.94 1.58
C ALA A 76 -0.29 -1.76 1.71
N VAL A 77 -0.28 -1.09 2.86
CA VAL A 77 -1.15 0.05 3.12
C VAL A 77 -0.33 1.30 3.45
N GLY A 78 -0.21 2.19 2.49
CA GLY A 78 0.34 3.55 2.65
C GLY A 78 -0.78 4.58 2.82
N SER A 79 -1.23 5.16 1.71
CA SER A 79 -2.27 6.21 1.64
C SER A 79 -3.72 5.69 1.67
N MET A 80 -3.95 4.42 1.93
CA MET A 80 -5.24 3.71 1.94
C MET A 80 -5.85 3.38 0.57
N GLY A 81 -5.58 4.10 -0.52
CA GLY A 81 -6.28 3.95 -1.81
C GLY A 81 -6.35 2.52 -2.33
N THR A 82 -5.23 1.78 -2.33
CA THR A 82 -5.19 0.37 -2.73
C THR A 82 -6.11 -0.50 -1.87
N TYR A 83 -5.95 -0.41 -0.55
CA TYR A 83 -6.73 -1.21 0.39
C TYR A 83 -8.23 -0.91 0.28
N MET A 84 -8.61 0.37 0.16
CA MET A 84 -10.01 0.78 0.10
C MET A 84 -10.68 0.39 -1.22
N GLY A 85 -9.96 0.44 -2.33
CA GLY A 85 -10.47 -0.09 -3.59
C GLY A 85 -10.78 -1.58 -3.52
N LEU A 86 -9.80 -2.37 -3.03
CA LEU A 86 -9.97 -3.82 -2.82
C LEU A 86 -11.11 -4.13 -1.86
N PHE A 87 -11.13 -3.49 -0.68
CA PHE A 87 -12.19 -3.68 0.32
C PHE A 87 -13.58 -3.38 -0.25
N SER A 88 -13.71 -2.25 -0.92
CA SER A 88 -14.99 -1.83 -1.49
C SER A 88 -15.54 -2.83 -2.50
N ALA A 89 -14.71 -3.38 -3.37
CA ALA A 89 -15.14 -4.42 -4.30
C ALA A 89 -15.52 -5.71 -3.57
N ILE A 90 -14.67 -6.18 -2.65
CA ILE A 90 -14.90 -7.44 -1.93
C ILE A 90 -16.25 -7.44 -1.22
N VAL A 91 -16.61 -6.35 -0.53
CA VAL A 91 -17.85 -6.31 0.25
C VAL A 91 -19.09 -5.95 -0.57
N ASN A 92 -18.95 -5.22 -1.68
CA ASN A 92 -20.10 -4.83 -2.50
C ASN A 92 -20.45 -5.86 -3.59
N GLU A 93 -19.46 -6.65 -4.03
CA GLU A 93 -19.64 -7.72 -5.04
C GLU A 93 -19.65 -9.12 -4.42
N ASP A 94 -19.58 -9.23 -3.08
CA ASP A 94 -19.54 -10.50 -2.35
C ASP A 94 -18.45 -11.45 -2.88
N LEU A 95 -17.22 -10.90 -3.04
CA LEU A 95 -16.12 -11.66 -3.60
C LEU A 95 -15.53 -12.66 -2.57
N PRO A 96 -15.09 -13.86 -3.00
CA PRO A 96 -14.64 -14.93 -2.12
C PRO A 96 -13.21 -14.69 -1.58
N MET A 97 -12.96 -13.53 -1.00
CA MET A 97 -11.65 -13.12 -0.49
C MET A 97 -11.78 -12.43 0.86
N ASN A 98 -10.83 -12.72 1.75
CA ASN A 98 -10.59 -11.94 2.98
C ASN A 98 -9.41 -11.00 2.77
N LEU A 99 -9.55 -9.72 3.12
CA LEU A 99 -8.50 -8.73 2.91
C LEU A 99 -7.73 -8.44 4.21
N THR A 100 -6.41 -8.46 4.10
CA THR A 100 -5.50 -8.02 5.16
C THR A 100 -4.61 -6.91 4.60
N GLY A 101 -4.66 -5.74 5.22
CA GLY A 101 -3.79 -4.61 4.92
C GLY A 101 -2.66 -4.50 5.94
N ILE A 102 -1.42 -4.54 5.49
CA ILE A 102 -0.26 -4.33 6.37
C ILE A 102 0.20 -2.88 6.21
N CYS A 103 0.04 -2.09 7.26
CA CYS A 103 0.46 -0.70 7.29
C CYS A 103 1.98 -0.59 7.21
N ILE A 104 2.47 0.27 6.28
CA ILE A 104 3.91 0.44 6.02
C ILE A 104 4.54 1.59 6.82
N SER A 105 3.74 2.28 7.59
CA SER A 105 4.13 3.36 8.51
C SER A 105 3.13 3.45 9.65
N PRO A 106 3.52 4.02 10.81
CA PRO A 106 2.63 4.23 11.93
C PRO A 106 1.36 4.99 11.54
N LYS A 107 0.22 4.53 12.03
CA LYS A 107 -1.09 5.18 11.88
C LYS A 107 -1.80 5.20 13.23
N GLN A 108 -2.18 6.39 13.68
CA GLN A 108 -2.82 6.55 14.99
C GLN A 108 -4.22 5.95 15.03
N ASP A 109 -4.96 6.06 13.94
CA ASP A 109 -6.33 5.53 13.80
C ASP A 109 -6.56 4.97 12.40
N ALA A 110 -5.92 3.85 12.10
CA ALA A 110 -6.08 3.20 10.81
C ALA A 110 -7.54 2.79 10.50
N PRO A 111 -8.31 2.23 11.46
CA PRO A 111 -9.73 1.92 11.22
C PRO A 111 -10.60 3.14 10.94
N GLY A 112 -10.41 4.24 11.68
CA GLY A 112 -11.16 5.49 11.46
C GLY A 112 -10.85 6.12 10.10
N MET A 113 -9.57 6.16 9.73
CA MET A 113 -9.14 6.63 8.39
C MET A 113 -9.76 5.81 7.26
N ALA A 114 -9.81 4.48 7.42
CA ALA A 114 -10.42 3.60 6.43
C ALA A 114 -11.93 3.78 6.32
N LEU A 115 -12.63 3.91 7.46
CA LEU A 115 -14.08 4.14 7.49
C LEU A 115 -14.43 5.48 6.83
N ASP A 116 -13.69 6.53 7.13
CA ASP A 116 -13.89 7.84 6.49
C ASP A 116 -13.68 7.77 4.97
N TYR A 117 -12.62 7.09 4.53
CA TYR A 117 -12.37 6.87 3.09
C TYR A 117 -13.51 6.09 2.42
N TYR A 118 -13.96 5.00 3.06
CA TYR A 118 -15.09 4.21 2.56
C TYR A 118 -16.36 5.04 2.43
N ASN A 119 -16.67 5.87 3.44
CA ASN A 119 -17.86 6.71 3.43
C ASN A 119 -17.82 7.74 2.29
N ARG A 120 -16.65 8.30 1.96
CA ARG A 120 -16.50 9.17 0.79
C ARG A 120 -16.71 8.41 -0.51
N MET A 121 -16.14 7.21 -0.67
CA MET A 121 -16.39 6.34 -1.82
C MET A 121 -17.87 5.98 -1.95
N SER A 122 -18.51 5.58 -0.83
CA SER A 122 -19.92 5.23 -0.79
C SER A 122 -20.81 6.41 -1.21
N GLY A 123 -20.52 7.60 -0.70
CA GLY A 123 -21.24 8.82 -1.08
C GLY A 123 -21.10 9.18 -2.56
N LEU A 124 -19.93 8.95 -3.14
CA LEU A 124 -19.68 9.28 -4.55
C LEU A 124 -20.22 8.23 -5.52
N PHE A 125 -20.10 6.94 -5.20
CA PHE A 125 -20.41 5.84 -6.12
C PHE A 125 -21.69 5.06 -5.74
N GLY A 126 -22.34 5.40 -4.63
CA GLY A 126 -23.56 4.74 -4.19
C GLY A 126 -23.34 3.28 -3.79
N LEU A 127 -22.23 3.00 -3.10
CA LEU A 127 -21.93 1.65 -2.58
C LEU A 127 -22.99 1.24 -1.57
N LYS A 128 -23.37 -0.05 -1.55
CA LYS A 128 -24.50 -0.54 -0.79
C LYS A 128 -24.12 -1.12 0.58
N TYR A 129 -22.87 -1.57 0.72
CA TYR A 129 -22.40 -2.17 1.97
C TYR A 129 -22.28 -1.10 3.05
N GLU A 130 -22.77 -1.40 4.25
CA GLU A 130 -22.65 -0.52 5.40
C GLU A 130 -21.42 -0.89 6.23
N ALA A 131 -20.31 -0.19 5.97
CA ALA A 131 -19.07 -0.41 6.69
C ALA A 131 -19.09 0.19 8.09
N SER A 132 -18.36 -0.42 9.00
CA SER A 132 -18.16 0.03 10.38
C SER A 132 -16.70 -0.12 10.79
N LEU A 133 -16.29 0.46 11.90
CA LEU A 133 -14.93 0.35 12.43
C LEU A 133 -14.47 -1.11 12.59
N SER A 134 -15.37 -2.01 12.93
CA SER A 134 -15.06 -3.44 13.12
C SER A 134 -14.60 -4.14 11.83
N ASN A 135 -14.96 -3.62 10.66
CA ASN A 135 -14.49 -4.17 9.39
C ASN A 135 -12.98 -3.91 9.17
N PHE A 136 -12.45 -2.88 9.79
CA PHE A 136 -11.06 -2.44 9.63
C PHE A 136 -10.18 -2.74 10.84
N ALA A 137 -10.78 -3.13 11.95
CA ALA A 137 -10.04 -3.53 13.14
C ALA A 137 -9.21 -4.81 12.87
N PRO A 138 -8.01 -4.94 13.44
CA PRO A 138 -7.21 -6.16 13.32
C PRO A 138 -7.99 -7.38 13.79
N SER A 139 -8.13 -8.39 12.93
CA SER A 139 -8.76 -9.65 13.26
C SER A 139 -8.06 -10.82 12.56
N GLN A 140 -8.27 -12.03 13.06
CA GLN A 140 -7.73 -13.25 12.45
C GLN A 140 -8.67 -13.82 11.37
N GLU A 141 -9.94 -13.45 11.40
CA GLU A 141 -10.99 -14.14 10.64
C GLU A 141 -11.64 -13.30 9.52
N SER A 142 -11.46 -11.98 9.57
CA SER A 142 -12.08 -11.05 8.62
C SER A 142 -11.09 -10.01 8.08
N PHE A 143 -11.62 -9.00 7.46
CA PHE A 143 -10.84 -7.83 7.02
C PHE A 143 -10.11 -7.19 8.20
N GLY A 144 -8.98 -6.59 7.94
CA GLY A 144 -8.28 -5.88 8.99
C GLY A 144 -7.05 -5.13 8.49
N LEU A 145 -6.76 -4.06 9.21
CA LEU A 145 -5.55 -3.27 9.05
C LEU A 145 -4.58 -3.65 10.18
N ILE A 146 -3.43 -4.17 9.80
CA ILE A 146 -2.39 -4.59 10.73
C ILE A 146 -1.34 -3.49 10.82
N THR A 147 -1.12 -2.96 12.01
CA THR A 147 -0.15 -1.90 12.30
C THR A 147 1.12 -2.40 12.97
N ASP A 148 1.16 -3.67 13.40
CA ASP A 148 2.26 -4.26 14.18
C ASP A 148 3.58 -4.35 13.39
N TYR A 149 3.51 -4.30 12.05
CA TYR A 149 4.65 -4.53 11.17
C TYR A 149 5.11 -3.28 10.40
N ASP A 150 4.74 -2.09 10.83
CA ASP A 150 5.01 -0.81 10.16
C ASP A 150 6.49 -0.38 10.17
N ARG A 151 7.31 -1.03 11.01
CA ARG A 151 8.76 -0.75 11.18
C ARG A 151 9.08 0.66 11.68
N GLY A 152 8.15 1.29 12.37
CA GLY A 152 8.34 2.54 13.11
C GLY A 152 8.33 3.81 12.28
N ALA A 153 8.55 3.75 10.97
CA ALA A 153 8.51 4.93 10.10
C ALA A 153 8.28 4.57 8.62
N TYR A 154 7.74 5.53 7.86
CA TYR A 154 7.70 5.44 6.41
C TYR A 154 9.13 5.32 5.84
N ASN A 155 9.32 4.42 4.88
CA ASN A 155 10.59 4.24 4.16
C ASN A 155 11.81 3.97 5.05
N ASN A 156 11.60 3.38 6.24
CA ASN A 156 12.68 3.04 7.19
C ASN A 156 13.47 1.82 6.69
N PRO A 157 14.81 1.90 6.52
CA PRO A 157 15.63 0.78 6.10
C PRO A 157 15.82 -0.23 7.24
N CYS A 158 15.07 -1.32 7.20
CA CYS A 158 15.11 -2.40 8.17
C CYS A 158 15.71 -3.66 7.57
N LYS A 159 16.52 -4.37 8.38
CA LYS A 159 17.14 -5.63 7.95
C LYS A 159 16.09 -6.70 7.66
N GLU A 160 15.07 -6.82 8.48
CA GLU A 160 13.98 -7.80 8.33
C GLU A 160 13.25 -7.64 6.99
N VAL A 161 13.09 -6.40 6.54
CA VAL A 161 12.50 -6.08 5.23
C VAL A 161 13.42 -6.54 4.10
N ARG A 162 14.72 -6.25 4.20
CA ARG A 162 15.70 -6.69 3.19
C ARG A 162 15.82 -8.22 3.14
N ASP A 163 15.83 -8.88 4.29
CA ASP A 163 15.84 -10.35 4.36
C ASP A 163 14.61 -10.96 3.66
N ALA A 164 13.42 -10.36 3.84
CA ALA A 164 12.21 -10.78 3.14
C ALA A 164 12.29 -10.52 1.62
N MET A 165 12.85 -9.38 1.20
CA MET A 165 13.10 -9.09 -0.21
C MET A 165 14.05 -10.11 -0.84
N TYR A 166 15.15 -10.45 -0.17
CA TYR A 166 16.10 -11.46 -0.65
C TYR A 166 15.46 -12.84 -0.71
N TYR A 167 14.67 -13.20 0.30
CA TYR A 167 13.96 -14.46 0.33
C TYR A 167 13.01 -14.61 -0.88
N MET A 168 12.21 -13.58 -1.19
CA MET A 168 11.31 -13.59 -2.33
C MET A 168 12.10 -13.67 -3.65
N ALA A 169 13.17 -12.90 -3.79
CA ALA A 169 14.02 -12.93 -4.98
C ALA A 169 14.69 -14.30 -5.21
N GLU A 170 15.16 -14.95 -4.14
CA GLU A 170 15.82 -16.25 -4.19
C GLU A 170 14.84 -17.41 -4.49
N LYS A 171 13.61 -17.32 -3.98
CA LYS A 171 12.62 -18.40 -4.12
C LYS A 171 11.76 -18.29 -5.36
N GLU A 172 11.37 -17.07 -5.72
CA GLU A 172 10.36 -16.83 -6.74
C GLU A 172 10.85 -15.93 -7.89
N ALA A 173 12.11 -15.43 -7.83
CA ALA A 173 12.67 -14.46 -8.78
C ALA A 173 11.84 -13.16 -8.88
N VAL A 174 11.11 -12.79 -7.83
CA VAL A 174 10.30 -11.57 -7.73
C VAL A 174 11.03 -10.54 -6.88
N ILE A 175 11.17 -9.32 -7.41
CA ILE A 175 11.85 -8.21 -6.73
C ILE A 175 10.81 -7.34 -6.02
N LEU A 176 10.88 -7.29 -4.69
CA LEU A 176 10.06 -6.41 -3.86
C LEU A 176 10.79 -5.08 -3.61
N ASP A 177 10.04 -4.03 -3.33
CA ASP A 177 10.59 -2.74 -2.91
C ASP A 177 10.78 -2.67 -1.38
N PRO A 178 11.69 -1.85 -0.85
CA PRO A 178 11.96 -1.80 0.58
C PRO A 178 10.95 -0.99 1.41
N CYS A 179 10.07 -0.20 0.76
CA CYS A 179 9.13 0.67 1.46
C CYS A 179 7.73 0.05 1.62
N TYR A 180 7.18 -0.52 0.55
CA TYR A 180 5.81 -1.03 0.49
C TYR A 180 5.76 -2.54 0.50
N THR A 181 6.05 -3.17 -0.64
CA THR A 181 5.85 -4.61 -0.82
C THR A 181 6.81 -5.45 0.02
N GLY A 182 8.03 -5.01 0.23
CA GLY A 182 8.97 -5.69 1.13
C GLY A 182 8.53 -5.64 2.59
N LYS A 183 8.00 -4.49 3.08
CA LYS A 183 7.45 -4.42 4.44
C LYS A 183 6.22 -5.29 4.61
N ALA A 184 5.29 -5.21 3.66
CA ALA A 184 4.07 -6.04 3.71
C ALA A 184 4.42 -7.53 3.66
N PHE A 185 5.38 -7.93 2.84
CA PHE A 185 5.80 -9.33 2.76
C PHE A 185 6.55 -9.78 4.02
N ALA A 186 7.39 -8.94 4.61
CA ALA A 186 8.02 -9.23 5.91
C ALA A 186 6.97 -9.44 7.00
N GLY A 187 5.94 -8.58 7.05
CA GLY A 187 4.81 -8.75 7.96
C GLY A 187 4.01 -10.02 7.69
N LEU A 188 3.76 -10.37 6.43
CA LEU A 188 3.12 -11.63 6.04
C LEU A 188 3.91 -12.84 6.56
N LEU A 189 5.25 -12.86 6.39
CA LEU A 189 6.10 -13.95 6.91
C LEU A 189 6.04 -14.05 8.43
N GLU A 190 5.97 -12.93 9.14
CA GLU A 190 5.80 -12.91 10.60
C GLU A 190 4.42 -13.43 11.00
N MET A 191 3.34 -13.03 10.34
CA MET A 191 2.00 -13.57 10.56
C MET A 191 1.94 -15.10 10.38
N VAL A 192 2.67 -15.64 9.41
CA VAL A 192 2.80 -17.11 9.23
C VAL A 192 3.55 -17.75 10.41
N ARG A 193 4.68 -17.15 10.85
CA ARG A 193 5.47 -17.65 11.98
C ARG A 193 4.69 -17.62 13.29
N GLU A 194 3.86 -16.60 13.48
CA GLU A 194 2.98 -16.43 14.65
C GLU A 194 1.72 -17.30 14.60
N GLY A 195 1.49 -18.03 13.51
CA GLY A 195 0.29 -18.86 13.31
C GLY A 195 -1.01 -18.07 13.08
N ARG A 196 -0.91 -16.78 12.76
CA ARG A 196 -2.06 -15.94 12.37
C ARG A 196 -2.58 -16.33 10.99
N ILE A 197 -1.71 -16.82 10.12
CA ILE A 197 -2.05 -17.48 8.85
C ILE A 197 -1.86 -18.97 9.06
N LYS A 198 -2.93 -19.74 8.86
CA LYS A 198 -2.96 -21.17 9.17
C LYS A 198 -2.34 -21.99 8.02
N GLN A 199 -1.82 -23.16 8.37
CA GLN A 199 -1.35 -24.10 7.36
C GLN A 199 -2.50 -24.51 6.42
N GLY A 200 -2.25 -24.41 5.11
CA GLY A 200 -3.24 -24.74 4.07
C GLY A 200 -4.13 -23.56 3.66
N GLU A 201 -4.09 -22.44 4.40
CA GLU A 201 -4.75 -21.21 3.97
C GLU A 201 -4.15 -20.71 2.65
N LYS A 202 -5.00 -20.33 1.72
CA LYS A 202 -4.58 -19.77 0.44
C LYS A 202 -4.34 -18.27 0.60
N VAL A 203 -3.18 -17.81 0.17
CA VAL A 203 -2.79 -16.40 0.26
C VAL A 203 -2.49 -15.87 -1.14
N VAL A 204 -3.10 -14.74 -1.46
CA VAL A 204 -2.75 -13.92 -2.63
C VAL A 204 -2.02 -12.69 -2.10
N PHE A 205 -0.74 -12.56 -2.41
CA PHE A 205 0.05 -11.37 -2.07
C PHE A 205 0.05 -10.41 -3.26
N LEU A 206 -0.52 -9.22 -3.06
CA LEU A 206 -0.61 -8.22 -4.12
C LEU A 206 0.69 -7.40 -4.22
N HIS A 207 1.41 -7.59 -5.33
CA HIS A 207 2.62 -6.83 -5.63
C HIS A 207 2.28 -5.53 -6.36
N THR A 208 2.29 -4.43 -5.63
CA THR A 208 1.85 -3.10 -6.12
C THR A 208 2.97 -2.26 -6.76
N GLY A 209 4.12 -2.84 -7.05
CA GLY A 209 5.24 -2.13 -7.66
C GLY A 209 6.25 -1.62 -6.65
N GLY A 210 6.80 -0.41 -6.87
CA GLY A 210 7.73 0.26 -5.95
C GLY A 210 9.22 0.00 -6.21
N ALA A 211 9.59 -0.82 -7.20
CA ALA A 211 10.98 -1.19 -7.49
C ALA A 211 11.99 -0.02 -7.54
N PRO A 212 11.66 1.18 -8.05
CA PRO A 212 12.58 2.32 -7.99
C PRO A 212 13.04 2.71 -6.58
N GLY A 213 12.26 2.38 -5.53
CA GLY A 213 12.61 2.61 -4.13
C GLY A 213 13.91 1.96 -3.67
N ILE A 214 14.33 0.86 -4.31
CA ILE A 214 15.61 0.18 -4.05
C ILE A 214 16.80 1.13 -4.28
N ASN A 215 16.67 2.04 -5.22
CA ASN A 215 17.73 2.97 -5.61
C ASN A 215 17.77 4.26 -4.77
N THR A 216 16.90 4.40 -3.78
CA THR A 216 16.99 5.53 -2.85
C THR A 216 18.27 5.44 -2.02
N PRO A 217 18.99 6.56 -1.75
CA PRO A 217 20.33 6.51 -1.19
C PRO A 217 20.46 5.70 0.09
N HIS A 218 19.53 5.86 1.03
CA HIS A 218 19.56 5.17 2.33
C HIS A 218 19.29 3.66 2.23
N HIS A 219 18.45 3.21 1.31
CA HIS A 219 18.24 1.78 1.08
C HIS A 219 19.40 1.16 0.30
N ARG A 220 19.87 1.87 -0.70
CA ARG A 220 20.99 1.42 -1.55
C ARG A 220 22.25 1.18 -0.72
N VAL A 221 22.60 2.11 0.18
CA VAL A 221 23.78 1.98 1.05
C VAL A 221 23.72 0.72 1.90
N GLU A 222 22.58 0.39 2.48
CA GLU A 222 22.43 -0.82 3.30
C GLU A 222 22.49 -2.11 2.47
N ILE A 223 21.89 -2.12 1.29
CA ILE A 223 21.97 -3.25 0.35
C ILE A 223 23.42 -3.46 -0.13
N GLU A 224 24.14 -2.40 -0.49
CA GLU A 224 25.53 -2.47 -0.92
C GLU A 224 26.44 -3.03 0.17
N LYS A 225 26.31 -2.57 1.42
CA LYS A 225 27.04 -3.10 2.56
C LYS A 225 26.83 -4.61 2.76
N GLU A 226 25.59 -5.06 2.68
CA GLU A 226 25.26 -6.49 2.86
C GLU A 226 25.78 -7.35 1.70
N ARG A 227 25.96 -6.77 0.52
CA ARG A 227 26.44 -7.44 -0.70
C ARG A 227 27.94 -7.32 -0.91
N GLU A 228 28.65 -6.47 -0.17
CA GLU A 228 30.10 -6.24 -0.31
C GLU A 228 30.92 -7.56 -0.28
N LYS A 229 30.52 -8.51 0.56
CA LYS A 229 31.15 -9.83 0.67
C LYS A 229 31.10 -10.69 -0.60
N TYR A 230 30.23 -10.33 -1.56
CA TYR A 230 30.10 -11.02 -2.85
C TYR A 230 30.79 -10.27 -4.01
N ILE A 231 31.39 -9.10 -3.73
CA ILE A 231 32.10 -8.29 -4.71
C ILE A 231 33.58 -8.72 -4.67
N HIS A 232 34.07 -9.26 -5.76
CA HIS A 232 35.47 -9.67 -5.89
C HIS A 232 36.15 -8.79 -6.96
N THR A 233 37.34 -8.24 -6.61
CA THR A 233 38.19 -7.54 -7.57
C THR A 233 39.10 -8.58 -8.23
N LEU A 234 39.14 -8.60 -9.57
CA LEU A 234 40.02 -9.45 -10.35
C LEU A 234 41.43 -8.88 -10.43
#